data_87c36466ba89b104218a807e013346c6
#
_entry.id   87c36466ba89b104218a807e013346c6
#
_cell.length_a   1.000
_cell.length_b   1.000
_cell.length_c   1.000
_cell.angle_alpha   90.00
_cell.angle_beta   90.00
_cell.angle_gamma   90.00
#
_symmetry.space_group_name_H-M   'P 1'
#
loop_
_entity.id
_entity.type
_entity.pdbx_description
1 polymer ?
#
loop_
_entity_poly.entity_id
_entity_poly.type
_entity_poly.pdbx_seq_one_letter_code
_entity_poly.pdbx_strand_id
1 'polypeptide(L)'
;SFKLALVGLNGFEDYYPAEISGGMRKRAALARAMALDPDILFFDEPSAGLDPISSARLDDLILQLRDSLGATIVMVTHELASIFAISDHCIYLDVDTKRITAEGHPKELAESADDERVREFLRRHATPLVKTK
;
A
#
# COMPACT_ATOMS: atom_id res chain seq x y z
N SER A 1 -20.94 5.82 -11.47
CA SER A 1 -20.86 6.50 -10.17
C SER A 1 -19.56 7.28 -10.06
N PHE A 2 -19.61 8.46 -9.43
CA PHE A 2 -18.43 9.32 -9.25
C PHE A 2 -17.25 8.61 -8.57
N LYS A 3 -17.52 7.82 -7.53
CA LYS A 3 -16.47 7.05 -6.82
C LYS A 3 -15.80 5.99 -7.69
N LEU A 4 -16.55 5.32 -8.55
CA LEU A 4 -15.99 4.37 -9.52
C LEU A 4 -15.14 5.08 -10.58
N ALA A 5 -15.56 6.26 -11.02
CA ALA A 5 -14.76 7.06 -11.95
C ALA A 5 -13.42 7.49 -11.34
N LEU A 6 -13.37 7.84 -10.05
CA LEU A 6 -12.13 8.20 -9.34
C LEU A 6 -11.10 7.06 -9.34
N VAL A 7 -11.54 5.82 -9.34
CA VAL A 7 -10.66 4.63 -9.38
C VAL A 7 -10.49 4.06 -10.80
N GLY A 8 -10.95 4.77 -11.83
CA GLY A 8 -10.81 4.35 -13.21
C GLY A 8 -11.73 3.21 -13.64
N LEU A 9 -12.84 3.02 -12.97
CA LEU A 9 -13.84 1.98 -13.26
C LEU A 9 -15.13 2.55 -13.87
N ASN A 10 -15.06 3.71 -14.51
CA ASN A 10 -16.19 4.27 -15.23
C ASN A 10 -16.63 3.32 -16.38
N GLY A 11 -17.91 3.02 -16.46
CA GLY A 11 -18.46 2.09 -17.43
C GLY A 11 -18.51 0.62 -16.97
N PHE A 12 -18.04 0.32 -15.75
CA PHE A 12 -18.09 -1.04 -15.20
C PHE A 12 -19.09 -1.19 -14.03
N GLU A 13 -20.01 -0.24 -13.91
CA GLU A 13 -20.99 -0.18 -12.81
C GLU A 13 -21.89 -1.42 -12.74
N ASP A 14 -22.21 -2.02 -13.89
CA ASP A 14 -23.11 -3.17 -14.00
C ASP A 14 -22.39 -4.52 -14.03
N TYR A 15 -21.06 -4.51 -13.90
CA TYR A 15 -20.26 -5.74 -13.90
C TYR A 15 -20.22 -6.37 -12.53
N TYR A 16 -20.34 -7.71 -12.47
CA TYR A 16 -20.11 -8.47 -11.25
C TYR A 16 -18.61 -8.59 -10.95
N PRO A 17 -18.23 -8.77 -9.66
CA PRO A 17 -16.81 -8.95 -9.30
C PRO A 17 -16.10 -10.08 -10.04
N ALA A 18 -16.81 -11.15 -10.41
CA ALA A 18 -16.27 -12.27 -11.15
C ALA A 18 -15.93 -11.92 -12.62
N GLU A 19 -16.48 -10.85 -13.15
CA GLU A 19 -16.33 -10.43 -14.56
C GLU A 19 -15.17 -9.44 -14.76
N ILE A 20 -14.54 -8.98 -13.68
CA ILE A 20 -13.48 -7.99 -13.71
C ILE A 20 -12.15 -8.58 -13.22
N SER A 21 -11.03 -7.95 -13.58
CA SER A 21 -9.70 -8.38 -13.18
C SER A 21 -9.45 -8.23 -11.67
N GLY A 22 -8.40 -8.87 -11.15
CA GLY A 22 -7.96 -8.71 -9.76
C GLY A 22 -7.65 -7.26 -9.40
N GLY A 23 -6.95 -6.53 -10.26
CA GLY A 23 -6.67 -5.11 -10.08
C GLY A 23 -7.94 -4.24 -10.09
N MET A 24 -8.89 -4.55 -10.96
CA MET A 24 -10.19 -3.87 -11.00
C MET A 24 -11.00 -4.12 -9.73
N ARG A 25 -10.99 -5.36 -9.21
CA ARG A 25 -11.64 -5.67 -7.91
C ARG A 25 -11.02 -4.89 -6.76
N LYS A 26 -9.69 -4.78 -6.72
CA LYS A 26 -8.99 -3.96 -5.71
C LYS A 26 -9.39 -2.49 -5.80
N ARG A 27 -9.49 -1.93 -7.00
CA ARG A 27 -9.95 -0.55 -7.21
C ARG A 27 -11.42 -0.35 -6.85
N ALA A 28 -12.28 -1.33 -7.13
CA ALA A 28 -13.67 -1.29 -6.70
C ALA A 28 -13.80 -1.30 -5.17
N ALA A 29 -12.97 -2.08 -4.48
CA ALA A 29 -12.91 -2.08 -3.01
C ALA A 29 -12.48 -0.72 -2.45
N LEU A 30 -11.53 -0.03 -3.10
CA LEU A 30 -11.17 1.36 -2.78
C LEU A 30 -12.37 2.31 -2.92
N ALA A 31 -13.09 2.24 -4.03
CA ALA A 31 -14.29 3.07 -4.25
C ALA A 31 -15.34 2.84 -3.16
N ARG A 32 -15.53 1.59 -2.75
CA ARG A 32 -16.43 1.23 -1.66
C ARG A 32 -15.99 1.83 -0.33
N ALA A 33 -14.71 1.75 0.00
CA ALA A 33 -14.17 2.33 1.23
C ALA A 33 -14.34 3.86 1.28
N MET A 34 -14.33 4.53 0.12
CA MET A 34 -14.50 5.98 0.00
C MET A 34 -15.97 6.44 -0.09
N ALA A 35 -16.92 5.51 -0.10
CA ALA A 35 -18.33 5.83 -0.40
C ALA A 35 -18.94 6.91 0.51
N LEU A 36 -18.51 6.96 1.77
CA LEU A 36 -18.99 7.90 2.80
C LEU A 36 -18.04 9.06 3.08
N ASP A 37 -17.09 9.32 2.20
CA ASP A 37 -16.07 10.39 2.35
C ASP A 37 -15.35 10.37 3.71
N PRO A 38 -14.71 9.26 4.09
CA PRO A 38 -14.07 9.11 5.40
C PRO A 38 -12.82 9.99 5.53
N ASP A 39 -12.53 10.43 6.76
CA ASP A 39 -11.28 11.15 7.07
C ASP A 39 -10.07 10.22 7.18
N ILE A 40 -10.31 8.95 7.51
CA ILE A 40 -9.27 7.93 7.67
C ILE A 40 -9.67 6.68 6.87
N LEU A 41 -8.75 6.18 6.06
CA LEU A 41 -8.89 4.94 5.29
C LEU A 41 -7.89 3.91 5.78
N PHE A 42 -8.36 2.70 6.03
CA PHE A 42 -7.52 1.56 6.42
C PHE A 42 -7.46 0.55 5.28
N PHE A 43 -6.26 0.17 4.88
CA PHE A 43 -6.02 -0.88 3.89
C PHE A 43 -5.17 -1.99 4.50
N ASP A 44 -5.60 -3.23 4.32
CA ASP A 44 -4.87 -4.41 4.73
C ASP A 44 -4.42 -5.18 3.49
N GLU A 45 -3.10 -5.19 3.24
CA GLU A 45 -2.46 -5.82 2.09
C GLU A 45 -3.16 -5.52 0.76
N PRO A 46 -3.32 -4.22 0.38
CA PRO A 46 -4.16 -3.85 -0.76
C PRO A 46 -3.66 -4.39 -2.10
N SER A 47 -2.36 -4.59 -2.24
CA SER A 47 -1.73 -5.12 -3.47
C SER A 47 -1.53 -6.63 -3.48
N ALA A 48 -1.99 -7.36 -2.47
CA ALA A 48 -1.84 -8.82 -2.40
C ALA A 48 -2.43 -9.50 -3.65
N GLY A 49 -1.63 -10.40 -4.25
CA GLY A 49 -2.02 -11.13 -5.46
C GLY A 49 -1.89 -10.35 -6.76
N LEU A 50 -1.43 -9.10 -6.75
CA LEU A 50 -1.15 -8.32 -7.94
C LEU A 50 0.29 -8.50 -8.42
N ASP A 51 0.50 -8.40 -9.72
CA ASP A 51 1.83 -8.29 -10.31
C ASP A 51 2.49 -6.94 -9.94
N PRO A 52 3.82 -6.79 -10.10
CA PRO A 52 4.53 -5.56 -9.70
C PRO A 52 4.04 -4.28 -10.39
N ILE A 53 3.63 -4.38 -11.65
CA ILE A 53 3.15 -3.22 -12.43
C ILE A 53 1.78 -2.79 -11.92
N SER A 54 0.87 -3.72 -11.72
CA SER A 54 -0.48 -3.45 -11.18
C SER A 54 -0.39 -2.94 -9.74
N SER A 55 0.52 -3.46 -8.95
CA SER A 55 0.79 -3.01 -7.58
C SER A 55 1.27 -1.55 -7.55
N ALA A 56 2.22 -1.19 -8.42
CA ALA A 56 2.68 0.19 -8.54
C ALA A 56 1.58 1.15 -8.98
N ARG A 57 0.73 0.73 -9.91
CA ARG A 57 -0.44 1.54 -10.32
C ARG A 57 -1.45 1.74 -9.19
N LEU A 58 -1.64 0.72 -8.36
CA LEU A 58 -2.50 0.84 -7.18
C LEU A 58 -1.90 1.82 -6.16
N ASP A 59 -0.60 1.77 -5.93
CA ASP A 59 0.11 2.72 -5.07
C ASP A 59 -0.06 4.17 -5.56
N ASP A 60 0.13 4.42 -6.85
CA ASP A 60 -0.08 5.73 -7.46
C ASP A 60 -1.53 6.22 -7.27
N LEU A 61 -2.50 5.33 -7.44
CA LEU A 61 -3.91 5.65 -7.22
C LEU A 61 -4.18 6.00 -5.75
N ILE A 62 -3.62 5.26 -4.81
CA ILE A 62 -3.74 5.55 -3.37
C ILE A 62 -3.22 6.95 -3.05
N LEU A 63 -2.06 7.34 -3.60
CA LEU A 63 -1.52 8.68 -3.44
C LEU A 63 -2.43 9.76 -4.03
N GLN A 64 -2.97 9.54 -5.22
CA GLN A 64 -3.91 10.47 -5.86
C GLN A 64 -5.18 10.65 -5.03
N LEU A 65 -5.70 9.57 -4.47
CA LEU A 65 -6.89 9.62 -3.62
C LEU A 65 -6.62 10.35 -2.31
N ARG A 66 -5.47 10.10 -1.69
CA ARG A 66 -5.03 10.84 -0.50
C ARG A 66 -5.03 12.34 -0.77
N ASP A 67 -4.40 12.76 -1.86
CA ASP A 67 -4.27 14.18 -2.19
C ASP A 67 -5.62 14.81 -2.57
N SER A 68 -6.47 14.08 -3.28
CA SER A 68 -7.78 14.57 -3.72
C SER A 68 -8.80 14.65 -2.59
N LEU A 69 -8.77 13.71 -1.63
CA LEU A 69 -9.74 13.62 -0.54
C LEU A 69 -9.26 14.30 0.75
N GLY A 70 -7.95 14.57 0.88
CA GLY A 70 -7.36 15.02 2.12
C GLY A 70 -7.45 13.99 3.25
N ALA A 71 -7.65 12.72 2.94
CA ALA A 71 -7.77 11.63 3.90
C ALA A 71 -6.42 11.17 4.43
N THR A 72 -6.39 10.71 5.67
CA THR A 72 -5.27 9.97 6.23
C THR A 72 -5.39 8.51 5.85
N ILE A 73 -4.33 7.92 5.32
CA ILE A 73 -4.30 6.52 4.92
C ILE A 73 -3.41 5.73 5.87
N VAL A 74 -3.96 4.67 6.43
CA VAL A 74 -3.24 3.68 7.23
C VAL A 74 -3.24 2.37 6.46
N MET A 75 -2.04 1.89 6.12
CA MET A 75 -1.89 0.69 5.31
C MET A 75 -1.06 -0.36 6.05
N VAL A 76 -1.56 -1.58 6.11
CA VAL A 76 -0.82 -2.75 6.57
C VAL A 76 -0.27 -3.46 5.34
N THR A 77 1.04 -3.60 5.26
CA THR A 77 1.70 -4.28 4.15
C THR A 77 3.11 -4.75 4.53
N HIS A 78 3.59 -5.77 3.85
CA HIS A 78 4.99 -6.22 3.87
C HIS A 78 5.69 -5.99 2.52
N GLU A 79 5.01 -5.36 1.58
CA GLU A 79 5.56 -5.03 0.26
C GLU A 79 6.52 -3.84 0.34
N LEU A 80 7.83 -4.11 0.31
CA LEU A 80 8.86 -3.07 0.45
C LEU A 80 8.77 -1.99 -0.63
N ALA A 81 8.44 -2.36 -1.87
CA ALA A 81 8.29 -1.41 -2.95
C ALA A 81 7.22 -0.36 -2.63
N SER A 82 6.05 -0.78 -2.11
CA SER A 82 4.99 0.12 -1.68
C SER A 82 5.40 0.95 -0.47
N ILE A 83 6.02 0.34 0.53
CA ILE A 83 6.49 1.05 1.73
C ILE A 83 7.39 2.23 1.34
N PHE A 84 8.39 2.01 0.50
CA PHE A 84 9.30 3.08 0.08
C PHE A 84 8.69 4.07 -0.91
N ALA A 85 7.73 3.63 -1.73
CA ALA A 85 7.10 4.49 -2.73
C ALA A 85 6.10 5.49 -2.13
N ILE A 86 5.30 5.06 -1.14
CA ILE A 86 4.13 5.84 -0.72
C ILE A 86 4.04 6.16 0.77
N SER A 87 4.89 5.58 1.63
CA SER A 87 4.81 5.84 3.06
C SER A 87 5.57 7.10 3.46
N ASP A 88 4.90 7.95 4.24
CA ASP A 88 5.50 9.10 4.91
C ASP A 88 6.07 8.72 6.28
N HIS A 89 5.39 7.79 6.95
CA HIS A 89 5.71 7.30 8.27
C HIS A 89 5.32 5.83 8.37
N CYS A 90 6.17 5.00 8.91
CA CYS A 90 5.85 3.61 9.14
C CYS A 90 6.12 3.17 10.58
N ILE A 91 5.39 2.15 10.97
CA ILE A 91 5.46 1.51 12.29
C ILE A 91 5.77 0.04 12.04
N TYR A 92 6.83 -0.45 12.68
CA TYR A 92 7.17 -1.87 12.62
C TYR A 92 6.62 -2.60 13.84
N LEU A 93 5.76 -3.59 13.57
CA LEU A 93 5.18 -4.45 14.61
C LEU A 93 5.98 -5.75 14.67
N ASP A 94 6.60 -6.01 15.80
CA ASP A 94 7.36 -7.23 16.03
C ASP A 94 6.47 -8.38 16.51
N VAL A 95 6.55 -9.49 15.80
CA VAL A 95 5.69 -10.66 16.06
C VAL A 95 6.04 -11.39 17.36
N ASP A 96 7.31 -11.36 17.74
CA ASP A 96 7.80 -12.07 18.93
C ASP A 96 7.46 -11.31 20.22
N THR A 97 7.76 -10.01 20.22
CA THR A 97 7.49 -9.16 21.39
C THR A 97 6.07 -8.61 21.42
N LYS A 98 5.35 -8.66 20.30
CA LYS A 98 4.01 -8.08 20.10
C LYS A 98 3.96 -6.59 20.44
N ARG A 99 5.01 -5.87 20.09
CA ARG A 99 5.19 -4.43 20.36
C ARG A 99 5.66 -3.70 19.11
N ILE A 100 5.51 -2.38 19.16
CA ILE A 100 6.18 -1.49 18.21
C ILE A 100 7.66 -1.45 18.57
N THR A 101 8.53 -1.83 17.65
CA THR A 101 9.99 -1.84 17.84
C THR A 101 10.70 -0.76 17.04
N ALA A 102 10.00 -0.14 16.09
CA ALA A 102 10.50 1.02 15.35
C ALA A 102 9.35 1.83 14.77
N GLU A 103 9.55 3.13 14.65
CA GLU A 103 8.64 4.04 13.95
C GLU A 103 9.42 5.20 13.33
N GLY A 104 8.99 5.69 12.17
CA GLY A 104 9.61 6.80 11.47
C GLY A 104 9.50 6.68 9.96
N HIS A 105 10.23 7.54 9.24
CA HIS A 105 10.31 7.47 7.79
C HIS A 105 11.05 6.20 7.35
N PRO A 106 10.54 5.43 6.36
CA PRO A 106 11.17 4.15 5.97
C PRO A 106 12.64 4.25 5.60
N LYS A 107 13.06 5.31 4.90
CA LYS A 107 14.46 5.51 4.53
C LYS A 107 15.37 5.73 5.73
N GLU A 108 14.90 6.50 6.71
CA GLU A 108 15.65 6.74 7.95
C GLU A 108 15.76 5.47 8.78
N LEU A 109 14.68 4.70 8.88
CA LEU A 109 14.68 3.43 9.60
C LEU A 109 15.59 2.38 8.95
N ALA A 110 15.69 2.36 7.64
CA ALA A 110 16.60 1.47 6.92
C ALA A 110 18.08 1.74 7.26
N GLU A 111 18.41 2.98 7.58
CA GLU A 111 19.77 3.40 7.91
C GLU A 111 20.08 3.31 9.40
N SER A 112 19.14 3.72 10.26
CA SER A 112 19.42 4.06 11.66
C SER A 112 18.43 3.49 12.69
N ALA A 113 17.51 2.59 12.33
CA ALA A 113 16.66 1.94 13.33
C ALA A 113 17.51 1.19 14.35
N ASP A 114 17.15 1.30 15.64
CA ASP A 114 17.87 0.61 16.72
C ASP A 114 17.74 -0.92 16.60
N ASP A 115 16.59 -1.42 16.16
CA ASP A 115 16.37 -2.85 15.93
C ASP A 115 17.01 -3.28 14.60
N GLU A 116 18.00 -4.16 14.68
CA GLU A 116 18.72 -4.71 13.51
C GLU A 116 17.79 -5.45 12.54
N ARG A 117 16.77 -6.15 13.04
CA ARG A 117 15.80 -6.87 12.20
C ARG A 117 14.99 -5.92 11.35
N VAL A 118 14.67 -4.72 11.85
CA VAL A 118 13.99 -3.66 11.09
C VAL A 118 14.90 -3.16 9.97
N ARG A 119 16.17 -2.88 10.27
CA ARG A 119 17.15 -2.46 9.26
C ARG A 119 17.33 -3.51 8.18
N GLU A 120 17.49 -4.77 8.55
CA GLU A 120 17.65 -5.88 7.60
C GLU A 120 16.42 -6.04 6.71
N PHE A 121 15.22 -5.98 7.27
CA PHE A 121 13.98 -6.07 6.51
C PHE A 121 13.88 -4.94 5.48
N LEU A 122 14.08 -3.70 5.89
CA LEU A 122 13.95 -2.54 5.01
C LEU A 122 15.07 -2.49 3.95
N ARG A 123 16.28 -2.92 4.27
CA ARG A 123 17.41 -2.95 3.33
C ARG A 123 17.29 -3.98 2.22
N ARG A 124 16.43 -4.97 2.35
CA ARG A 124 16.16 -5.93 1.25
C ARG A 124 15.71 -5.26 -0.04
N HIS A 125 15.06 -4.12 0.06
CA HIS A 125 14.67 -3.35 -1.12
C HIS A 125 15.87 -2.66 -1.80
N ALA A 126 16.87 -2.27 -1.03
CA ALA A 126 18.05 -1.54 -1.51
C ALA A 126 19.15 -2.46 -2.06
N THR A 127 19.07 -3.76 -1.83
CA THR A 127 20.07 -4.71 -2.34
C THR A 127 19.60 -5.30 -3.66
N PRO A 128 20.20 -4.92 -4.80
CA PRO A 128 20.00 -5.66 -6.05
C PRO A 128 20.40 -7.11 -5.79
N LEU A 129 19.55 -8.04 -6.17
CA LEU A 129 19.93 -9.46 -6.22
C LEU A 129 21.17 -9.55 -7.11
N VAL A 130 22.34 -9.62 -6.52
CA VAL A 130 23.55 -10.01 -7.24
C VAL A 130 23.27 -11.42 -7.72
N LYS A 131 22.91 -11.56 -9.00
CA LYS A 131 22.88 -12.85 -9.65
C LYS A 131 24.33 -13.35 -9.64
N THR A 132 24.66 -14.15 -8.68
CA THR A 132 25.84 -15.01 -8.76
C THR A 132 25.63 -15.91 -9.97
N LYS A 133 26.49 -15.73 -10.94
CA LYS A 133 26.55 -16.62 -12.09
C LYS A 133 26.96 -18.02 -11.66
#